data_b5b2f102ee5a79bf4ef4b6c760ffca9e
#
_entry.id   b5b2f102ee5a79bf4ef4b6c760ffca9e
#
_cell.length_a   1.000
_cell.length_b   1.000
_cell.length_c   1.000
_cell.angle_alpha   90.00
_cell.angle_beta   90.00
_cell.angle_gamma   90.00
#
_symmetry.space_group_name_H-M   'P 1'
#
loop_
_entity.id
_entity.type
_entity.pdbx_description
1 polymer ?
#
loop_
_entity_poly.entity_id
_entity_poly.type
_entity_poly.pdbx_seq_one_letter_code
_entity_poly.pdbx_strand_id
1 'polypeptide(L)'
;MKIYRYPEKILWGEITSRPRLDLTKLNETVSTVLNDVRQRGDEAVKEYELKFDKAALQSLAVSEQEMQEAEQLVTPELKAAIELAHQNIHQFHAAQQFEGKKVETQPGVSCWQKSVAIERVGLYIPGGTAPLFSTVLMLATPAKIAGCKEIVLCTPPNREGKVNPAILVAARIAGVSKIFKAGGVQAIGAMAYGTESVPKVFKIFGPGNQYVMAAKQQVSLDEVAIDMPAGPSEVCVLADDTANAEFVAADLLSQAEHGIDSQVLFITTSAQKMQEVQQEVERQLALLPRQEIASKALDNSRLVLVNSVDEMIELSNVYAPEHLIIQTADYEQLAERVVNAGSVFLGQYACESAGDYASGTNHTLPTHGYATAYNGVNLDSYCRKITFQHLTEEGIRHIGRAVELMAEAEQLDAHKNAMSVRIAKVNSEK
;
A
#
# COMPACT_ATOMS: atom_id res chain seq x y z
N MET A 1 24.68 -2.72 11.96
CA MET A 1 24.16 -3.88 11.16
C MET A 1 24.81 -5.18 11.60
N LYS A 2 24.06 -6.28 11.66
CA LYS A 2 24.55 -7.62 11.95
C LYS A 2 25.07 -8.29 10.66
N ILE A 3 26.25 -8.93 10.73
CA ILE A 3 26.89 -9.56 9.57
C ILE A 3 26.76 -11.08 9.66
N TYR A 4 26.28 -11.71 8.58
CA TYR A 4 26.22 -13.14 8.41
C TYR A 4 27.08 -13.55 7.20
N ARG A 5 27.97 -14.52 7.42
CA ARG A 5 28.84 -15.05 6.36
C ARG A 5 28.50 -16.52 6.16
N TYR A 6 28.04 -16.84 4.95
CA TYR A 6 27.65 -18.20 4.54
C TYR A 6 26.72 -18.89 5.56
N PRO A 7 25.59 -18.23 5.94
CA PRO A 7 24.70 -18.77 6.95
C PRO A 7 24.01 -20.04 6.45
N GLU A 8 23.97 -21.06 7.31
CA GLU A 8 23.12 -22.23 7.04
C GLU A 8 21.64 -21.83 7.00
N LYS A 9 20.83 -22.56 6.22
CA LYS A 9 19.39 -22.24 6.04
C LYS A 9 18.61 -22.18 7.35
N ILE A 10 19.03 -22.87 8.39
CA ILE A 10 18.41 -22.82 9.72
C ILE A 10 18.46 -21.42 10.35
N LEU A 11 19.43 -20.60 9.97
CA LEU A 11 19.57 -19.22 10.45
C LEU A 11 18.73 -18.22 9.64
N TRP A 12 18.14 -18.63 8.52
CA TRP A 12 17.38 -17.72 7.66
C TRP A 12 16.16 -17.14 8.37
N GLY A 13 15.52 -17.92 9.27
CA GLY A 13 14.44 -17.41 10.10
C GLY A 13 14.86 -16.27 11.03
N GLU A 14 16.11 -16.30 11.55
CA GLU A 14 16.68 -15.18 12.31
C GLU A 14 17.03 -14.00 11.42
N ILE A 15 17.66 -14.25 10.26
CA ILE A 15 18.06 -13.22 9.29
C ILE A 15 16.86 -12.45 8.78
N THR A 16 15.77 -13.14 8.49
CA THR A 16 14.54 -12.56 7.94
C THR A 16 13.56 -12.07 9.02
N SER A 17 13.92 -12.23 10.30
CA SER A 17 13.07 -11.77 11.40
C SER A 17 12.96 -10.24 11.44
N ARG A 18 11.79 -9.77 11.80
CA ARG A 18 11.45 -8.36 11.89
C ARG A 18 11.20 -7.94 13.33
N PRO A 19 11.45 -6.67 13.67
CA PRO A 19 11.10 -6.15 14.99
C PRO A 19 9.63 -6.40 15.30
N ARG A 20 9.34 -6.95 16.47
CA ARG A 20 7.97 -7.15 16.96
C ARG A 20 7.65 -6.10 18.02
N LEU A 21 6.51 -5.45 17.87
CA LEU A 21 5.99 -4.50 18.85
C LEU A 21 4.98 -5.21 19.77
N ASP A 22 4.98 -4.85 21.06
CA ASP A 22 3.90 -5.26 21.97
C ASP A 22 2.64 -4.45 21.66
N LEU A 23 1.69 -5.07 21.00
CA LEU A 23 0.46 -4.45 20.52
C LEU A 23 -0.64 -4.35 21.59
N THR A 24 -0.48 -4.94 22.80
CA THR A 24 -1.58 -5.06 23.78
C THR A 24 -2.04 -3.70 24.27
N LYS A 25 -1.13 -2.91 24.85
CA LYS A 25 -1.43 -1.56 25.35
C LYS A 25 -1.78 -0.59 24.22
N LEU A 26 -1.17 -0.79 23.06
CA LEU A 26 -1.44 0.01 21.87
C LEU A 26 -2.88 -0.20 21.41
N ASN A 27 -3.35 -1.43 21.35
CA ASN A 27 -4.72 -1.76 20.94
C ASN A 27 -5.78 -1.16 21.87
N GLU A 28 -5.56 -1.17 23.19
CA GLU A 28 -6.46 -0.53 24.16
C GLU A 28 -6.56 0.99 23.93
N THR A 29 -5.41 1.64 23.72
CA THR A 29 -5.37 3.08 23.43
C THR A 29 -6.13 3.40 22.14
N VAL A 30 -5.88 2.62 21.09
CA VAL A 30 -6.53 2.78 19.79
C VAL A 30 -8.04 2.58 19.90
N SER A 31 -8.49 1.51 20.59
CA SER A 31 -9.92 1.25 20.81
C SER A 31 -10.61 2.40 21.55
N THR A 32 -9.92 3.00 22.53
CA THR A 32 -10.46 4.14 23.28
C THR A 32 -10.71 5.34 22.36
N VAL A 33 -9.72 5.69 21.52
CA VAL A 33 -9.85 6.81 20.58
C VAL A 33 -10.93 6.54 19.53
N LEU A 34 -10.95 5.33 18.96
CA LEU A 34 -11.95 4.93 17.96
C LEU A 34 -13.38 5.01 18.51
N ASN A 35 -13.61 4.48 19.72
CA ASN A 35 -14.92 4.52 20.35
C ASN A 35 -15.36 5.96 20.66
N ASP A 36 -14.44 6.81 21.08
CA ASP A 36 -14.73 8.20 21.37
C ASP A 36 -15.11 8.98 20.09
N VAL A 37 -14.38 8.80 19.00
CA VAL A 37 -14.74 9.36 17.69
C VAL A 37 -16.12 8.86 17.22
N ARG A 38 -16.42 7.57 17.42
CA ARG A 38 -17.72 6.99 17.06
C ARG A 38 -18.88 7.64 17.83
N GLN A 39 -18.65 8.03 19.09
CA GLN A 39 -19.69 8.60 19.95
C GLN A 39 -19.84 10.11 19.80
N ARG A 40 -18.74 10.85 19.68
CA ARG A 40 -18.73 12.32 19.73
C ARG A 40 -18.38 13.00 18.40
N GLY A 41 -18.08 12.24 17.34
CA GLY A 41 -17.85 12.77 16.00
C GLY A 41 -16.73 13.83 15.94
N ASP A 42 -17.02 14.94 15.30
CA ASP A 42 -16.08 16.06 15.09
C ASP A 42 -15.49 16.62 16.39
N GLU A 43 -16.25 16.59 17.48
CA GLU A 43 -15.80 17.09 18.78
C GLU A 43 -14.60 16.28 19.28
N ALA A 44 -14.71 14.94 19.26
CA ALA A 44 -13.61 14.06 19.63
C ALA A 44 -12.40 14.27 18.73
N VAL A 45 -12.60 14.34 17.40
CA VAL A 45 -11.50 14.57 16.46
C VAL A 45 -10.76 15.85 16.79
N LYS A 46 -11.46 16.98 17.01
CA LYS A 46 -10.85 18.28 17.36
C LYS A 46 -10.08 18.23 18.68
N GLU A 47 -10.60 17.54 19.69
CA GLU A 47 -9.90 17.37 20.97
C GLU A 47 -8.61 16.56 20.81
N TYR A 48 -8.62 15.50 20.00
CA TYR A 48 -7.40 14.71 19.72
C TYR A 48 -6.39 15.48 18.88
N GLU A 49 -6.82 16.30 17.89
CA GLU A 49 -5.92 17.19 17.17
C GLU A 49 -5.23 18.21 18.11
N LEU A 50 -6.00 18.79 19.05
CA LEU A 50 -5.42 19.64 20.08
C LEU A 50 -4.44 18.88 20.98
N LYS A 51 -4.79 17.67 21.38
CA LYS A 51 -3.98 16.85 22.29
C LYS A 51 -2.67 16.37 21.65
N PHE A 52 -2.72 15.84 20.43
CA PHE A 52 -1.58 15.18 19.78
C PHE A 52 -0.79 16.13 18.89
N ASP A 53 -1.47 16.91 18.04
CA ASP A 53 -0.84 17.77 17.04
C ASP A 53 -0.74 19.24 17.54
N LYS A 54 -1.30 19.55 18.72
CA LYS A 54 -1.34 20.88 19.31
C LYS A 54 -2.09 21.91 18.46
N ALA A 55 -3.00 21.46 17.63
CA ALA A 55 -3.79 22.26 16.71
C ALA A 55 -5.20 22.53 17.26
N ALA A 56 -5.51 23.79 17.56
CA ALA A 56 -6.86 24.20 17.95
C ALA A 56 -7.69 24.51 16.70
N LEU A 57 -8.57 23.58 16.30
CA LEU A 57 -9.33 23.67 15.06
C LEU A 57 -10.77 24.13 15.29
N GLN A 58 -11.20 25.13 14.54
CA GLN A 58 -12.62 25.52 14.44
C GLN A 58 -13.35 24.63 13.42
N SER A 59 -12.72 24.35 12.29
CA SER A 59 -13.22 23.49 11.22
C SER A 59 -12.20 22.40 10.89
N LEU A 60 -12.68 21.16 10.68
CA LEU A 60 -11.85 20.07 10.17
C LEU A 60 -11.61 20.20 8.66
N ALA A 61 -12.57 20.74 7.91
CA ALA A 61 -12.44 20.87 6.47
C ALA A 61 -11.39 21.93 6.09
N VAL A 62 -10.60 21.61 5.06
CA VAL A 62 -9.74 22.60 4.38
C VAL A 62 -10.62 23.46 3.48
N SER A 63 -10.47 24.77 3.59
CA SER A 63 -11.23 25.74 2.80
C SER A 63 -10.61 25.97 1.43
N GLU A 64 -11.41 26.48 0.49
CA GLU A 64 -10.90 26.88 -0.83
C GLU A 64 -9.86 27.99 -0.75
N GLN A 65 -9.97 28.87 0.26
CA GLN A 65 -8.97 29.91 0.50
C GLN A 65 -7.60 29.27 0.88
N GLU A 66 -7.59 28.27 1.77
CA GLU A 66 -6.35 27.56 2.13
C GLU A 66 -5.74 26.84 0.91
N MET A 67 -6.58 26.32 0.02
CA MET A 67 -6.13 25.72 -1.24
C MET A 67 -5.46 26.75 -2.17
N GLN A 68 -6.02 27.95 -2.29
CA GLN A 68 -5.47 29.04 -3.10
C GLN A 68 -4.18 29.59 -2.51
N GLU A 69 -4.12 29.77 -1.18
CA GLU A 69 -2.89 30.18 -0.49
C GLU A 69 -1.76 29.16 -0.71
N ALA A 70 -2.07 27.86 -0.65
CA ALA A 70 -1.09 26.78 -0.87
C ALA A 70 -0.46 26.85 -2.26
N GLU A 71 -1.22 27.16 -3.30
CA GLU A 71 -0.70 27.31 -4.67
C GLU A 71 0.31 28.44 -4.83
N GLN A 72 0.21 29.47 -4.00
CA GLN A 72 1.16 30.60 -4.00
C GLN A 72 2.43 30.30 -3.20
N LEU A 73 2.36 29.35 -2.26
CA LEU A 73 3.48 28.99 -1.38
C LEU A 73 4.39 27.90 -1.96
N VAL A 74 3.89 27.10 -2.92
CA VAL A 74 4.70 26.08 -3.59
C VAL A 74 5.45 26.70 -4.77
N THR A 75 6.77 26.48 -4.83
CA THR A 75 7.58 27.02 -5.92
C THR A 75 7.21 26.41 -7.27
N PRO A 76 7.38 27.17 -8.38
CA PRO A 76 7.09 26.65 -9.72
C PRO A 76 7.86 25.36 -10.05
N GLU A 77 9.11 25.23 -9.59
CA GLU A 77 9.95 24.06 -9.81
C GLU A 77 9.39 22.83 -9.11
N LEU A 78 8.97 22.98 -7.83
CA LEU A 78 8.36 21.87 -7.09
C LEU A 78 7.00 21.49 -7.70
N LYS A 79 6.21 22.47 -8.13
CA LYS A 79 4.93 22.20 -8.80
C LYS A 79 5.15 21.42 -10.10
N ALA A 80 6.13 21.80 -10.92
CA ALA A 80 6.48 21.07 -12.14
C ALA A 80 6.94 19.64 -11.85
N ALA A 81 7.71 19.43 -10.77
CA ALA A 81 8.12 18.08 -10.34
C ALA A 81 6.92 17.21 -9.90
N ILE A 82 5.96 17.80 -9.14
CA ILE A 82 4.72 17.12 -8.75
C ILE A 82 3.87 16.76 -9.99
N GLU A 83 3.77 17.66 -10.97
CA GLU A 83 3.04 17.42 -12.21
C GLU A 83 3.68 16.30 -13.05
N LEU A 84 5.02 16.27 -13.16
CA LEU A 84 5.76 15.19 -13.82
C LEU A 84 5.51 13.84 -13.14
N ALA A 85 5.63 13.79 -11.83
CA ALA A 85 5.36 12.58 -11.06
C ALA A 85 3.91 12.10 -11.26
N HIS A 86 2.94 13.01 -11.16
CA HIS A 86 1.53 12.70 -11.42
C HIS A 86 1.29 12.13 -12.83
N GLN A 87 1.91 12.70 -13.87
CA GLN A 87 1.79 12.19 -15.23
C GLN A 87 2.31 10.76 -15.37
N ASN A 88 3.47 10.46 -14.80
CA ASN A 88 4.05 9.12 -14.86
C ASN A 88 3.22 8.10 -14.07
N ILE A 89 2.77 8.46 -12.87
CA ILE A 89 1.88 7.62 -12.04
C ILE A 89 0.56 7.39 -12.77
N HIS A 90 -0.01 8.41 -13.38
CA HIS A 90 -1.23 8.30 -14.15
C HIS A 90 -1.06 7.35 -15.34
N GLN A 91 0.00 7.51 -16.13
CA GLN A 91 0.27 6.66 -17.29
C GLN A 91 0.41 5.20 -16.92
N PHE A 92 1.19 4.90 -15.88
CA PHE A 92 1.39 3.52 -15.40
C PHE A 92 0.10 2.89 -14.88
N HIS A 93 -0.68 3.62 -14.06
CA HIS A 93 -1.92 3.08 -13.50
C HIS A 93 -3.07 3.01 -14.52
N ALA A 94 -3.14 3.93 -15.48
CA ALA A 94 -4.14 3.87 -16.54
C ALA A 94 -3.98 2.63 -17.42
N ALA A 95 -2.75 2.14 -17.61
CA ALA A 95 -2.49 0.91 -18.36
C ALA A 95 -2.97 -0.38 -17.65
N GLN A 96 -3.37 -0.28 -16.37
CA GLN A 96 -3.86 -1.42 -15.57
C GLN A 96 -5.39 -1.62 -15.67
N GLN A 97 -6.09 -0.92 -16.56
CA GLN A 97 -7.54 -1.05 -16.70
C GLN A 97 -7.93 -2.48 -17.06
N PHE A 98 -8.88 -3.00 -16.29
CA PHE A 98 -9.40 -4.35 -16.51
C PHE A 98 -10.41 -4.38 -17.65
N GLU A 99 -10.11 -5.13 -18.69
CA GLU A 99 -11.04 -5.47 -19.76
C GLU A 99 -11.66 -6.84 -19.49
N GLY A 100 -12.95 -6.84 -19.11
CA GLY A 100 -13.69 -8.06 -18.83
C GLY A 100 -13.95 -8.88 -20.08
N LYS A 101 -13.57 -10.15 -20.09
CA LYS A 101 -13.87 -11.09 -21.19
C LYS A 101 -15.17 -11.84 -20.89
N LYS A 102 -16.10 -11.84 -21.87
CA LYS A 102 -17.28 -12.69 -21.81
C LYS A 102 -16.91 -14.10 -22.33
N VAL A 103 -17.19 -15.12 -21.52
CA VAL A 103 -16.90 -16.52 -21.81
C VAL A 103 -18.21 -17.27 -21.89
N GLU A 104 -18.42 -18.01 -22.95
CA GLU A 104 -19.51 -19.00 -23.07
C GLU A 104 -18.96 -20.34 -22.54
N THR A 105 -19.44 -20.74 -21.35
CA THR A 105 -18.95 -21.96 -20.67
C THR A 105 -19.63 -23.22 -21.17
N GLN A 106 -20.85 -23.09 -21.63
CA GLN A 106 -21.66 -24.07 -22.37
C GLN A 106 -22.55 -23.31 -23.34
N PRO A 107 -23.03 -23.92 -24.43
CA PRO A 107 -23.96 -23.26 -25.33
C PRO A 107 -25.14 -22.64 -24.56
N GLY A 108 -25.34 -21.34 -24.73
CA GLY A 108 -26.38 -20.59 -24.02
C GLY A 108 -26.07 -20.24 -22.56
N VAL A 109 -24.85 -20.47 -22.08
CA VAL A 109 -24.39 -20.07 -20.73
C VAL A 109 -23.20 -19.11 -20.85
N SER A 110 -23.40 -17.84 -20.58
CA SER A 110 -22.36 -16.80 -20.67
C SER A 110 -22.04 -16.23 -19.30
N CYS A 111 -20.73 -16.14 -18.99
CA CYS A 111 -20.21 -15.57 -17.74
C CYS A 111 -19.14 -14.50 -18.04
N TRP A 112 -19.17 -13.39 -17.27
CA TRP A 112 -18.16 -12.35 -17.39
C TRP A 112 -18.00 -11.58 -16.08
N GLN A 113 -16.93 -10.78 -15.99
CA GLN A 113 -16.70 -9.84 -14.90
C GLN A 113 -16.75 -8.41 -15.42
N LYS A 114 -17.21 -7.50 -14.59
CA LYS A 114 -17.14 -6.06 -14.79
C LYS A 114 -16.40 -5.43 -13.63
N SER A 115 -15.42 -4.58 -13.93
CA SER A 115 -14.76 -3.74 -12.94
C SER A 115 -15.66 -2.54 -12.63
N VAL A 116 -15.88 -2.28 -11.34
CA VAL A 116 -16.70 -1.17 -10.85
C VAL A 116 -15.95 -0.48 -9.74
N ALA A 117 -15.76 0.83 -9.85
CA ALA A 117 -15.08 1.61 -8.83
C ALA A 117 -15.76 1.52 -7.46
N ILE A 118 -14.97 1.59 -6.41
CA ILE A 118 -15.44 1.88 -5.06
C ILE A 118 -15.91 3.34 -5.05
N GLU A 119 -17.14 3.59 -4.66
CA GLU A 119 -17.77 4.90 -4.83
C GLU A 119 -17.07 5.99 -4.00
N ARG A 120 -16.75 5.68 -2.73
CA ARG A 120 -16.12 6.60 -1.79
C ARG A 120 -14.93 5.94 -1.11
N VAL A 121 -13.76 6.57 -1.20
CA VAL A 121 -12.51 6.09 -0.61
C VAL A 121 -11.89 7.13 0.30
N GLY A 122 -11.27 6.68 1.37
CA GLY A 122 -10.52 7.50 2.31
C GLY A 122 -9.02 7.33 2.11
N LEU A 123 -8.29 8.43 2.04
CA LEU A 123 -6.86 8.47 1.94
C LEU A 123 -6.29 9.07 3.21
N TYR A 124 -5.44 8.33 3.90
CA TYR A 124 -4.72 8.82 5.05
C TYR A 124 -3.29 9.20 4.64
N ILE A 125 -2.93 10.45 4.84
CA ILE A 125 -1.58 10.95 4.58
C ILE A 125 -0.96 11.31 5.92
N PRO A 126 0.10 10.61 6.36
CA PRO A 126 0.73 10.91 7.62
C PRO A 126 1.36 12.31 7.59
N GLY A 127 1.25 13.00 8.72
CA GLY A 127 2.06 14.17 9.04
C GLY A 127 3.27 13.74 9.86
N GLY A 128 3.92 14.68 10.48
CA GLY A 128 5.04 14.42 11.37
C GLY A 128 6.34 15.00 10.82
N THR A 129 7.42 14.21 10.75
CA THR A 129 8.75 14.73 10.40
C THR A 129 8.94 15.07 8.92
N ALA A 130 8.07 14.57 8.04
CA ALA A 130 8.11 14.85 6.61
C ALA A 130 6.69 14.97 6.01
N PRO A 131 6.43 15.98 5.16
CA PRO A 131 5.16 16.10 4.45
C PRO A 131 5.15 15.16 3.24
N LEU A 132 4.47 14.01 3.36
CA LEU A 132 4.47 12.97 2.33
C LEU A 132 3.47 13.30 1.20
N PHE A 133 3.71 14.39 0.45
CA PHE A 133 2.87 14.79 -0.69
C PHE A 133 2.93 13.79 -1.86
N SER A 134 4.01 13.03 -2.01
CA SER A 134 4.11 11.94 -2.98
C SER A 134 3.05 10.86 -2.73
N THR A 135 2.79 10.51 -1.47
CA THR A 135 1.75 9.56 -1.09
C THR A 135 0.35 10.02 -1.53
N VAL A 136 0.10 11.34 -1.58
CA VAL A 136 -1.15 11.86 -2.14
C VAL A 136 -1.29 11.46 -3.60
N LEU A 137 -0.24 11.62 -4.41
CA LEU A 137 -0.24 11.25 -5.83
C LEU A 137 -0.43 9.72 -5.99
N MET A 138 0.31 8.93 -5.20
CA MET A 138 0.27 7.47 -5.24
C MET A 138 -1.11 6.89 -4.91
N LEU A 139 -1.88 7.56 -4.06
CA LEU A 139 -3.19 7.08 -3.64
C LEU A 139 -4.35 7.73 -4.43
N ALA A 140 -4.30 9.04 -4.65
CA ALA A 140 -5.41 9.75 -5.28
C ALA A 140 -5.47 9.54 -6.80
N THR A 141 -4.31 9.43 -7.47
CA THR A 141 -4.29 9.26 -8.93
C THR A 141 -4.97 7.94 -9.37
N PRO A 142 -4.61 6.76 -8.84
CA PRO A 142 -5.32 5.53 -9.22
C PRO A 142 -6.78 5.52 -8.76
N ALA A 143 -7.14 6.15 -7.63
CA ALA A 143 -8.53 6.31 -7.21
C ALA A 143 -9.34 7.12 -8.26
N LYS A 144 -8.75 8.19 -8.80
CA LYS A 144 -9.38 9.02 -9.84
C LYS A 144 -9.53 8.26 -11.15
N ILE A 145 -8.49 7.53 -11.59
CA ILE A 145 -8.51 6.70 -12.81
C ILE A 145 -9.58 5.60 -12.69
N ALA A 146 -9.69 4.96 -11.54
CA ALA A 146 -10.71 3.93 -11.28
C ALA A 146 -12.14 4.45 -11.38
N GLY A 147 -12.34 5.78 -11.22
CA GLY A 147 -13.64 6.42 -11.24
C GLY A 147 -14.33 6.50 -9.88
N CYS A 148 -13.57 6.51 -8.78
CA CYS A 148 -14.11 6.80 -7.45
C CYS A 148 -14.79 8.19 -7.47
N LYS A 149 -16.06 8.25 -7.06
CA LYS A 149 -16.84 9.48 -7.10
C LYS A 149 -16.40 10.50 -6.05
N GLU A 150 -16.01 10.00 -4.88
CA GLU A 150 -15.59 10.82 -3.76
C GLU A 150 -14.27 10.27 -3.18
N ILE A 151 -13.24 11.11 -3.20
CA ILE A 151 -11.91 10.83 -2.67
C ILE A 151 -11.71 11.76 -1.48
N VAL A 152 -11.78 11.20 -0.27
CA VAL A 152 -11.67 11.91 1.00
C VAL A 152 -10.23 11.77 1.49
N LEU A 153 -9.55 12.88 1.78
CA LEU A 153 -8.19 12.89 2.31
C LEU A 153 -8.18 13.42 3.73
N CYS A 154 -7.57 12.69 4.65
CA CYS A 154 -7.26 13.12 5.99
C CYS A 154 -5.75 13.22 6.20
N THR A 155 -5.28 14.34 6.74
CA THR A 155 -3.88 14.58 7.06
C THR A 155 -3.79 15.51 8.28
N PRO A 156 -2.85 15.28 9.21
CA PRO A 156 -2.73 16.16 10.39
C PRO A 156 -2.32 17.57 9.98
N PRO A 157 -2.88 18.60 10.64
CA PRO A 157 -2.44 19.96 10.49
C PRO A 157 -1.16 20.22 11.31
N ASN A 158 -0.51 21.35 11.04
CA ASN A 158 0.51 21.90 11.93
C ASN A 158 -0.13 22.61 13.14
N ARG A 159 0.69 23.15 14.04
CA ARG A 159 0.22 23.83 15.27
C ARG A 159 -0.65 25.06 15.00
N GLU A 160 -0.49 25.68 13.84
CA GLU A 160 -1.30 26.81 13.37
C GLU A 160 -2.63 26.35 12.73
N GLY A 161 -2.91 25.05 12.72
CA GLY A 161 -4.11 24.48 12.12
C GLY A 161 -4.09 24.47 10.60
N LYS A 162 -2.91 24.52 9.96
CA LYS A 162 -2.73 24.52 8.51
C LYS A 162 -2.13 23.20 8.03
N VAL A 163 -2.58 22.74 6.87
CA VAL A 163 -1.98 21.60 6.14
C VAL A 163 -0.78 22.10 5.33
N ASN A 164 0.24 21.23 5.16
CA ASN A 164 1.38 21.56 4.34
C ASN A 164 0.97 21.92 2.90
N PRO A 165 1.45 23.03 2.33
CA PRO A 165 1.05 23.51 1.00
C PRO A 165 1.29 22.49 -0.11
N ALA A 166 2.39 21.73 -0.09
CA ALA A 166 2.69 20.73 -1.10
C ALA A 166 1.68 19.55 -1.09
N ILE A 167 1.15 19.18 0.08
CA ILE A 167 0.06 18.19 0.20
C ILE A 167 -1.20 18.72 -0.48
N LEU A 168 -1.56 19.99 -0.26
CA LEU A 168 -2.75 20.60 -0.85
C LEU A 168 -2.64 20.72 -2.37
N VAL A 169 -1.47 21.14 -2.87
CA VAL A 169 -1.20 21.21 -4.33
C VAL A 169 -1.24 19.83 -4.97
N ALA A 170 -0.59 18.83 -4.37
CA ALA A 170 -0.65 17.46 -4.86
C ALA A 170 -2.09 16.90 -4.86
N ALA A 171 -2.87 17.19 -3.82
CA ALA A 171 -4.26 16.79 -3.72
C ALA A 171 -5.14 17.41 -4.83
N ARG A 172 -4.93 18.68 -5.14
CA ARG A 172 -5.62 19.37 -6.23
C ARG A 172 -5.26 18.76 -7.60
N ILE A 173 -3.97 18.54 -7.87
CA ILE A 173 -3.48 17.94 -9.12
C ILE A 173 -4.04 16.53 -9.30
N ALA A 174 -4.04 15.71 -8.24
CA ALA A 174 -4.55 14.33 -8.28
C ALA A 174 -6.08 14.21 -8.22
N GLY A 175 -6.82 15.33 -8.05
CA GLY A 175 -8.28 15.37 -8.10
C GLY A 175 -8.98 14.85 -6.83
N VAL A 176 -8.39 15.08 -5.65
CA VAL A 176 -9.02 14.81 -4.35
C VAL A 176 -10.29 15.66 -4.20
N SER A 177 -11.37 15.05 -3.70
CA SER A 177 -12.68 15.72 -3.61
C SER A 177 -12.84 16.58 -2.36
N LYS A 178 -12.32 16.09 -1.22
CA LYS A 178 -12.44 16.73 0.09
C LYS A 178 -11.19 16.46 0.91
N ILE A 179 -10.72 17.47 1.64
CA ILE A 179 -9.53 17.39 2.49
C ILE A 179 -9.89 17.80 3.91
N PHE A 180 -9.47 17.03 4.90
CA PHE A 180 -9.73 17.24 6.31
C PHE A 180 -8.45 17.27 7.14
N LYS A 181 -8.40 18.18 8.10
CA LYS A 181 -7.34 18.39 9.07
C LYS A 181 -7.52 17.40 10.22
N ALA A 182 -7.17 16.14 9.96
CA ALA A 182 -7.27 15.09 10.94
C ALA A 182 -6.12 14.09 10.75
N GLY A 183 -5.40 13.81 11.84
CA GLY A 183 -4.27 12.89 11.90
C GLY A 183 -4.57 11.62 12.69
N GLY A 184 -3.61 10.72 12.77
CA GLY A 184 -3.63 9.58 13.69
C GLY A 184 -4.85 8.67 13.66
N VAL A 185 -5.12 8.07 14.81
CA VAL A 185 -6.24 7.15 15.02
C VAL A 185 -7.59 7.82 14.79
N GLN A 186 -7.72 9.09 15.21
CA GLN A 186 -8.98 9.82 15.10
C GLN A 186 -9.37 10.10 13.65
N ALA A 187 -8.39 10.25 12.73
CA ALA A 187 -8.64 10.37 11.30
C ALA A 187 -9.20 9.06 10.71
N ILE A 188 -8.61 7.92 11.12
CA ILE A 188 -9.10 6.59 10.70
C ILE A 188 -10.52 6.36 11.21
N GLY A 189 -10.79 6.68 12.49
CA GLY A 189 -12.13 6.61 13.07
C GLY A 189 -13.14 7.51 12.33
N ALA A 190 -12.76 8.76 12.04
CA ALA A 190 -13.62 9.69 11.32
C ALA A 190 -14.01 9.19 9.92
N MET A 191 -13.05 8.64 9.16
CA MET A 191 -13.33 8.05 7.85
C MET A 191 -14.14 6.75 7.94
N ALA A 192 -13.90 5.92 8.97
CA ALA A 192 -14.56 4.63 9.12
C ALA A 192 -16.03 4.76 9.55
N TYR A 193 -16.32 5.64 10.50
CA TYR A 193 -17.67 5.79 11.06
C TYR A 193 -18.47 6.90 10.38
N GLY A 194 -17.79 7.90 9.85
CA GLY A 194 -18.38 9.18 9.48
C GLY A 194 -18.54 10.09 10.70
N THR A 195 -18.41 11.39 10.49
CA THR A 195 -18.70 12.43 11.48
C THR A 195 -19.55 13.53 10.84
N GLU A 196 -19.82 14.62 11.54
CA GLU A 196 -20.58 15.74 10.99
C GLU A 196 -19.90 16.36 9.77
N SER A 197 -18.54 16.40 9.77
CA SER A 197 -17.75 16.97 8.67
C SER A 197 -17.20 15.89 7.74
N VAL A 198 -16.63 14.80 8.28
CA VAL A 198 -15.94 13.77 7.52
C VAL A 198 -16.91 12.68 7.06
N PRO A 199 -17.14 12.49 5.75
CA PRO A 199 -18.06 11.46 5.29
C PRO A 199 -17.49 10.06 5.51
N LYS A 200 -18.35 9.10 5.91
CA LYS A 200 -18.00 7.68 5.98
C LYS A 200 -17.56 7.17 4.60
N VAL A 201 -16.45 6.44 4.56
CA VAL A 201 -15.91 5.84 3.34
C VAL A 201 -16.11 4.33 3.32
N PHE A 202 -15.87 3.69 2.16
CA PHE A 202 -16.01 2.23 2.01
C PHE A 202 -14.68 1.50 2.06
N LYS A 203 -13.57 2.21 1.81
CA LYS A 203 -12.22 1.66 1.94
C LYS A 203 -11.24 2.76 2.31
N ILE A 204 -10.32 2.45 3.23
CA ILE A 204 -9.26 3.37 3.70
C ILE A 204 -7.92 2.90 3.16
N PHE A 205 -7.16 3.85 2.62
CA PHE A 205 -5.81 3.66 2.07
C PHE A 205 -4.82 4.58 2.79
N GLY A 206 -3.59 4.17 2.82
CA GLY A 206 -2.49 5.02 3.24
C GLY A 206 -1.60 4.40 4.30
N PRO A 207 -0.29 4.76 4.27
CA PRO A 207 0.68 4.35 5.26
C PRO A 207 0.43 5.06 6.60
N GLY A 208 1.02 4.56 7.65
CA GLY A 208 0.93 5.20 8.95
C GLY A 208 1.81 4.50 9.99
N ASN A 209 1.98 5.14 11.14
CA ASN A 209 2.66 4.54 12.26
C ASN A 209 1.85 3.36 12.87
N GLN A 210 2.43 2.68 13.85
CA GLN A 210 1.80 1.55 14.52
C GLN A 210 0.37 1.82 15.05
N TYR A 211 0.06 3.04 15.49
CA TYR A 211 -1.27 3.42 15.98
C TYR A 211 -2.29 3.49 14.84
N VAL A 212 -1.90 4.10 13.72
CA VAL A 212 -2.72 4.18 12.50
C VAL A 212 -2.97 2.79 11.94
N MET A 213 -1.94 1.93 11.91
CA MET A 213 -2.08 0.56 11.43
C MET A 213 -3.02 -0.27 12.32
N ALA A 214 -2.88 -0.18 13.64
CA ALA A 214 -3.79 -0.84 14.57
C ALA A 214 -5.23 -0.31 14.43
N ALA A 215 -5.40 0.99 14.21
CA ALA A 215 -6.71 1.58 13.96
C ALA A 215 -7.34 1.03 12.68
N LYS A 216 -6.59 0.98 11.57
CA LYS A 216 -7.04 0.39 10.30
C LYS A 216 -7.46 -1.07 10.49
N GLN A 217 -6.66 -1.87 11.18
CA GLN A 217 -6.97 -3.27 11.46
C GLN A 217 -8.26 -3.40 12.29
N GLN A 218 -8.44 -2.59 13.35
CA GLN A 218 -9.64 -2.66 14.18
C GLN A 218 -10.91 -2.28 13.41
N VAL A 219 -10.89 -1.17 12.65
CA VAL A 219 -12.07 -0.76 11.86
C VAL A 219 -12.36 -1.72 10.69
N SER A 220 -11.37 -2.50 10.25
CA SER A 220 -11.56 -3.47 9.17
C SER A 220 -12.34 -4.72 9.58
N LEU A 221 -12.50 -4.96 10.88
CA LEU A 221 -13.26 -6.10 11.37
C LEU A 221 -14.76 -5.96 11.12
N ASP A 222 -15.30 -4.74 11.23
CA ASP A 222 -16.74 -4.53 11.22
C ASP A 222 -17.24 -3.42 10.30
N GLU A 223 -16.41 -2.43 9.95
CA GLU A 223 -16.92 -1.17 9.42
C GLU A 223 -16.47 -0.84 7.99
N VAL A 224 -15.18 -0.98 7.67
CA VAL A 224 -14.62 -0.45 6.45
C VAL A 224 -13.46 -1.30 5.95
N ALA A 225 -13.36 -1.54 4.64
CA ALA A 225 -12.20 -2.23 4.09
C ALA A 225 -10.93 -1.37 4.22
N ILE A 226 -9.77 -2.02 4.22
CA ILE A 226 -8.46 -1.34 4.18
C ILE A 226 -7.65 -1.81 2.97
N ASP A 227 -6.60 -1.07 2.62
CA ASP A 227 -5.67 -1.43 1.55
C ASP A 227 -4.95 -2.75 1.84
N MET A 228 -4.10 -2.76 2.87
CA MET A 228 -3.34 -3.92 3.30
C MET A 228 -2.86 -3.76 4.74
N PRO A 229 -2.52 -4.86 5.44
CA PRO A 229 -1.69 -4.78 6.64
C PRO A 229 -0.30 -4.27 6.26
N ALA A 230 0.29 -3.43 7.09
CA ALA A 230 1.65 -2.95 6.90
C ALA A 230 2.39 -2.86 8.24
N GLY A 231 3.69 -2.83 8.18
CA GLY A 231 4.60 -2.59 9.30
C GLY A 231 5.59 -1.48 8.93
N PRO A 232 6.75 -1.42 9.60
CA PRO A 232 7.83 -0.52 9.22
C PRO A 232 8.34 -0.79 7.81
N SER A 233 8.89 0.24 7.17
CA SER A 233 9.41 0.17 5.80
C SER A 233 10.69 -0.69 5.71
N GLU A 234 10.86 -1.36 4.57
CA GLU A 234 11.89 -2.37 4.34
C GLU A 234 12.51 -2.26 2.94
N VAL A 235 13.83 -2.45 2.84
CA VAL A 235 14.50 -2.68 1.56
C VAL A 235 15.40 -3.90 1.61
N CYS A 236 15.43 -4.65 0.53
CA CYS A 236 16.42 -5.69 0.27
C CYS A 236 17.21 -5.34 -0.99
N VAL A 237 18.53 -5.32 -0.89
CA VAL A 237 19.42 -5.09 -2.04
C VAL A 237 20.21 -6.36 -2.32
N LEU A 238 20.12 -6.86 -3.55
CA LEU A 238 20.93 -7.95 -4.07
C LEU A 238 22.04 -7.38 -4.96
N ALA A 239 23.28 -7.74 -4.68
CA ALA A 239 24.41 -7.24 -5.47
C ALA A 239 25.49 -8.30 -5.67
N ASP A 240 26.17 -8.23 -6.80
CA ASP A 240 27.39 -8.97 -7.11
C ASP A 240 28.61 -8.02 -7.18
N ASP A 241 29.72 -8.51 -7.71
CA ASP A 241 30.96 -7.71 -7.86
C ASP A 241 30.80 -6.51 -8.79
N THR A 242 29.82 -6.51 -9.71
CA THR A 242 29.60 -5.44 -10.69
C THR A 242 28.87 -4.22 -10.11
N ALA A 243 28.21 -4.36 -8.95
CA ALA A 243 27.46 -3.29 -8.32
C ALA A 243 28.35 -2.12 -7.87
N ASN A 244 27.80 -0.91 -7.91
CA ASN A 244 28.43 0.25 -7.34
C ASN A 244 28.11 0.33 -5.83
N ALA A 245 29.15 0.19 -4.99
CA ALA A 245 28.99 0.20 -3.53
C ALA A 245 28.40 1.52 -2.98
N GLU A 246 28.72 2.66 -3.63
CA GLU A 246 28.16 3.97 -3.25
C GLU A 246 26.64 4.02 -3.49
N PHE A 247 26.15 3.46 -4.61
CA PHE A 247 24.73 3.39 -4.93
C PHE A 247 23.99 2.45 -3.98
N VAL A 248 24.55 1.25 -3.74
CA VAL A 248 23.97 0.29 -2.78
C VAL A 248 23.84 0.91 -1.39
N ALA A 249 24.88 1.60 -0.92
CA ALA A 249 24.86 2.26 0.39
C ALA A 249 23.79 3.38 0.45
N ALA A 250 23.64 4.16 -0.63
CA ALA A 250 22.63 5.20 -0.71
C ALA A 250 21.21 4.60 -0.66
N ASP A 251 20.96 3.49 -1.36
CA ASP A 251 19.66 2.78 -1.35
C ASP A 251 19.34 2.20 0.03
N LEU A 252 20.33 1.63 0.74
CA LEU A 252 20.13 1.15 2.10
C LEU A 252 19.82 2.29 3.08
N LEU A 253 20.47 3.44 2.91
CA LEU A 253 20.29 4.59 3.79
C LEU A 253 18.99 5.35 3.50
N SER A 254 18.53 5.42 2.25
CA SER A 254 17.23 6.03 1.91
C SER A 254 16.08 5.36 2.65
N GLN A 255 16.14 4.03 2.80
CA GLN A 255 15.15 3.29 3.59
C GLN A 255 15.38 3.45 5.10
N ALA A 256 16.63 3.43 5.56
CA ALA A 256 16.94 3.52 6.98
C ALA A 256 16.52 4.87 7.61
N GLU A 257 16.45 5.96 6.83
CA GLU A 257 16.04 7.27 7.34
C GLU A 257 14.51 7.44 7.55
N HIS A 258 13.68 6.50 7.05
CA HIS A 258 12.22 6.57 7.21
C HIS A 258 11.80 6.49 8.69
N GLY A 259 12.38 5.58 9.47
CA GLY A 259 12.05 5.42 10.88
C GLY A 259 13.01 4.49 11.61
N ILE A 260 13.02 4.61 12.94
CA ILE A 260 13.89 3.77 13.81
C ILE A 260 13.57 2.27 13.74
N ASP A 261 12.38 1.94 13.28
CA ASP A 261 11.88 0.56 13.13
C ASP A 261 12.09 0.01 11.72
N SER A 262 12.59 0.85 10.77
CA SER A 262 12.92 0.43 9.41
C SER A 262 13.99 -0.65 9.41
N GLN A 263 13.98 -1.51 8.40
CA GLN A 263 14.94 -2.59 8.27
C GLN A 263 15.53 -2.64 6.86
N VAL A 264 16.84 -2.77 6.77
CA VAL A 264 17.53 -2.98 5.50
C VAL A 264 18.26 -4.32 5.50
N LEU A 265 18.18 -5.02 4.38
CA LEU A 265 18.84 -6.30 4.15
C LEU A 265 19.70 -6.20 2.90
N PHE A 266 20.99 -6.40 3.05
CA PHE A 266 21.91 -6.50 1.94
C PHE A 266 22.38 -7.94 1.76
N ILE A 267 22.23 -8.51 0.57
CA ILE A 267 22.64 -9.88 0.26
C ILE A 267 23.61 -9.85 -0.94
N THR A 268 24.75 -10.47 -0.78
CA THR A 268 25.78 -10.52 -1.83
C THR A 268 26.49 -11.85 -1.87
N THR A 269 27.03 -12.20 -3.03
CA THR A 269 27.95 -13.35 -3.22
C THR A 269 29.42 -12.93 -3.11
N SER A 270 29.70 -11.62 -2.98
CA SER A 270 31.06 -11.05 -2.97
C SER A 270 31.45 -10.55 -1.58
N ALA A 271 32.49 -11.16 -1.02
CA ALA A 271 33.05 -10.71 0.26
C ALA A 271 33.68 -9.30 0.15
N GLN A 272 34.25 -8.97 -1.00
CA GLN A 272 34.82 -7.65 -1.27
C GLN A 272 33.68 -6.62 -1.33
N LYS A 273 32.61 -6.89 -2.09
CA LYS A 273 31.47 -5.98 -2.19
C LYS A 273 30.80 -5.72 -0.85
N MET A 274 30.66 -6.75 -0.01
CA MET A 274 30.15 -6.58 1.36
C MET A 274 30.99 -5.57 2.15
N GLN A 275 32.30 -5.64 2.06
CA GLN A 275 33.18 -4.74 2.78
C GLN A 275 33.11 -3.30 2.21
N GLU A 276 33.09 -3.15 0.89
CA GLU A 276 32.96 -1.86 0.22
C GLU A 276 31.64 -1.17 0.61
N VAL A 277 30.52 -1.89 0.56
CA VAL A 277 29.21 -1.37 0.96
C VAL A 277 29.16 -0.99 2.44
N GLN A 278 29.76 -1.80 3.32
CA GLN A 278 29.82 -1.46 4.75
C GLN A 278 30.56 -0.14 4.96
N GLN A 279 31.72 0.07 4.31
CA GLN A 279 32.49 1.31 4.41
C GLN A 279 31.72 2.50 3.87
N GLU A 280 31.03 2.32 2.73
CA GLU A 280 30.21 3.37 2.14
C GLU A 280 28.99 3.74 2.99
N VAL A 281 28.33 2.77 3.61
CA VAL A 281 27.23 3.03 4.56
C VAL A 281 27.73 3.85 5.75
N GLU A 282 28.88 3.51 6.33
CA GLU A 282 29.47 4.27 7.44
C GLU A 282 29.83 5.71 7.01
N ARG A 283 30.45 5.88 5.83
CA ARG A 283 30.79 7.17 5.26
C ARG A 283 29.59 8.07 5.01
N GLN A 284 28.56 7.53 4.35
CA GLN A 284 27.38 8.30 3.97
C GLN A 284 26.48 8.57 5.17
N LEU A 285 26.31 7.64 6.10
CA LEU A 285 25.55 7.82 7.34
C LEU A 285 26.03 9.04 8.14
N ALA A 286 27.36 9.27 8.21
CA ALA A 286 27.94 10.40 8.91
C ALA A 286 27.55 11.76 8.31
N LEU A 287 27.05 11.80 7.06
CA LEU A 287 26.68 13.00 6.33
C LEU A 287 25.16 13.27 6.37
N LEU A 288 24.36 12.31 6.85
CA LEU A 288 22.90 12.43 6.82
C LEU A 288 22.38 13.38 7.92
N PRO A 289 21.48 14.31 7.60
CA PRO A 289 20.78 15.13 8.60
C PRO A 289 19.99 14.29 9.61
N ARG A 290 19.45 13.14 9.19
CA ARG A 290 18.68 12.20 10.01
C ARG A 290 19.51 11.02 10.53
N GLN A 291 20.80 11.22 10.75
CA GLN A 291 21.76 10.19 11.16
C GLN A 291 21.30 9.35 12.37
N GLU A 292 20.73 9.99 13.40
CA GLU A 292 20.28 9.27 14.60
C GLU A 292 19.16 8.24 14.31
N ILE A 293 18.25 8.59 13.41
CA ILE A 293 17.15 7.70 13.00
C ILE A 293 17.71 6.55 12.18
N ALA A 294 18.48 6.85 11.14
CA ALA A 294 19.08 5.86 10.28
C ALA A 294 20.01 4.89 11.05
N SER A 295 20.81 5.41 12.00
CA SER A 295 21.67 4.57 12.84
C SER A 295 20.89 3.52 13.62
N LYS A 296 19.76 3.90 14.24
CA LYS A 296 18.89 2.97 14.97
C LYS A 296 18.24 1.94 14.07
N ALA A 297 17.83 2.34 12.86
CA ALA A 297 17.30 1.40 11.86
C ALA A 297 18.37 0.38 11.44
N LEU A 298 19.63 0.82 11.30
CA LEU A 298 20.74 -0.07 10.97
C LEU A 298 21.06 -1.09 12.08
N ASP A 299 20.72 -0.84 13.34
CA ASP A 299 20.86 -1.83 14.41
C ASP A 299 19.95 -3.05 14.19
N ASN A 300 18.79 -2.85 13.55
CA ASN A 300 17.85 -3.91 13.17
C ASN A 300 18.17 -4.56 11.82
N SER A 301 19.24 -4.16 11.15
CA SER A 301 19.55 -4.46 9.76
C SER A 301 20.67 -5.48 9.60
N ARG A 302 20.78 -6.10 8.40
CA ARG A 302 21.70 -7.22 8.15
C ARG A 302 22.46 -7.08 6.85
N LEU A 303 23.73 -7.54 6.89
CA LEU A 303 24.56 -7.81 5.72
C LEU A 303 24.78 -9.31 5.62
N VAL A 304 24.47 -9.91 4.49
CA VAL A 304 24.54 -11.37 4.30
C VAL A 304 25.42 -11.72 3.10
N LEU A 305 26.46 -12.50 3.34
CA LEU A 305 27.29 -13.09 2.31
C LEU A 305 26.87 -14.54 2.10
N VAL A 306 26.39 -14.85 0.92
CA VAL A 306 25.92 -16.19 0.52
C VAL A 306 26.86 -16.88 -0.46
N ASN A 307 26.72 -18.21 -0.64
CA ASN A 307 27.60 -18.99 -1.50
C ASN A 307 27.28 -18.86 -2.99
N SER A 308 26.05 -18.53 -3.33
CA SER A 308 25.58 -18.54 -4.72
C SER A 308 24.45 -17.55 -4.96
N VAL A 309 24.22 -17.24 -6.24
CA VAL A 309 23.09 -16.48 -6.72
C VAL A 309 21.75 -17.18 -6.38
N ASP A 310 21.77 -18.52 -6.37
CA ASP A 310 20.58 -19.29 -5.97
C ASP A 310 20.19 -19.07 -4.52
N GLU A 311 21.16 -19.09 -3.60
CA GLU A 311 20.92 -18.75 -2.19
C GLU A 311 20.50 -17.29 -2.02
N MET A 312 21.05 -16.35 -2.82
CA MET A 312 20.72 -14.93 -2.80
C MET A 312 19.23 -14.71 -3.09
N ILE A 313 18.73 -15.24 -4.19
CA ILE A 313 17.33 -15.06 -4.60
C ILE A 313 16.37 -15.85 -3.70
N GLU A 314 16.77 -17.05 -3.25
CA GLU A 314 15.96 -17.85 -2.33
C GLU A 314 15.78 -17.12 -0.99
N LEU A 315 16.85 -16.57 -0.41
CA LEU A 315 16.78 -15.81 0.85
C LEU A 315 15.94 -14.53 0.68
N SER A 316 16.08 -13.82 -0.44
CA SER A 316 15.25 -12.67 -0.76
C SER A 316 13.75 -13.04 -0.83
N ASN A 317 13.40 -14.13 -1.50
CA ASN A 317 12.02 -14.61 -1.57
C ASN A 317 11.47 -15.04 -0.21
N VAL A 318 12.29 -15.60 0.68
CA VAL A 318 11.91 -15.90 2.08
C VAL A 318 11.69 -14.61 2.87
N TYR A 319 12.52 -13.59 2.65
CA TYR A 319 12.35 -12.30 3.29
C TYR A 319 11.10 -11.57 2.79
N ALA A 320 10.74 -11.70 1.51
CA ALA A 320 9.59 -11.04 0.89
C ALA A 320 9.56 -9.53 1.17
N PRO A 321 10.57 -8.78 0.68
CA PRO A 321 10.74 -7.37 1.01
C PRO A 321 9.64 -6.49 0.43
N GLU A 322 9.43 -5.33 1.04
CA GLU A 322 8.66 -4.22 0.46
C GLU A 322 9.32 -3.75 -0.85
N HIS A 323 10.58 -3.32 -0.77
CA HIS A 323 11.39 -2.91 -1.91
C HIS A 323 12.51 -3.92 -2.15
N LEU A 324 12.63 -4.42 -3.38
CA LEU A 324 13.71 -5.29 -3.82
C LEU A 324 14.53 -4.60 -4.90
N ILE A 325 15.80 -4.33 -4.63
CA ILE A 325 16.72 -3.74 -5.61
C ILE A 325 17.71 -4.81 -6.06
N ILE A 326 17.83 -5.04 -7.36
CA ILE A 326 18.71 -6.04 -7.95
C ILE A 326 19.83 -5.33 -8.74
N GLN A 327 21.01 -5.26 -8.16
CA GLN A 327 22.20 -4.65 -8.75
C GLN A 327 23.26 -5.72 -9.09
N THR A 328 22.87 -6.69 -9.91
CA THR A 328 23.75 -7.75 -10.42
C THR A 328 23.93 -7.61 -11.93
N ALA A 329 24.96 -8.22 -12.49
CA ALA A 329 25.17 -8.24 -13.94
C ALA A 329 23.96 -8.87 -14.66
N ASP A 330 23.38 -9.93 -14.09
CA ASP A 330 22.28 -10.70 -14.65
C ASP A 330 20.90 -10.33 -14.07
N TYR A 331 20.69 -9.05 -13.71
CA TYR A 331 19.51 -8.58 -13.01
C TYR A 331 18.18 -8.95 -13.71
N GLU A 332 18.12 -8.96 -15.05
CA GLU A 332 16.90 -9.34 -15.79
C GLU A 332 16.54 -10.83 -15.59
N GLN A 333 17.57 -11.70 -15.63
CA GLN A 333 17.37 -13.14 -15.40
C GLN A 333 17.00 -13.43 -13.94
N LEU A 334 17.58 -12.69 -13.01
CA LEU A 334 17.24 -12.78 -11.58
C LEU A 334 15.80 -12.31 -11.31
N ALA A 335 15.34 -11.27 -12.00
CA ALA A 335 13.99 -10.76 -11.87
C ALA A 335 12.91 -11.81 -12.16
N GLU A 336 13.13 -12.67 -13.15
CA GLU A 336 12.22 -13.77 -13.50
C GLU A 336 12.07 -14.82 -12.36
N ARG A 337 12.99 -14.82 -11.40
CA ARG A 337 13.00 -15.75 -10.27
C ARG A 337 12.43 -15.12 -8.98
N VAL A 338 12.05 -13.84 -9.04
CA VAL A 338 11.39 -13.16 -7.91
C VAL A 338 9.95 -13.65 -7.83
N VAL A 339 9.56 -14.14 -6.66
CA VAL A 339 8.18 -14.56 -6.39
C VAL A 339 7.53 -13.75 -5.29
N ASN A 340 8.32 -13.10 -4.43
CA ASN A 340 7.83 -12.34 -3.28
C ASN A 340 8.57 -11.01 -3.16
N ALA A 341 7.95 -9.92 -3.58
CA ALA A 341 8.39 -8.55 -3.34
C ALA A 341 7.22 -7.58 -3.52
N GLY A 342 7.22 -6.45 -2.85
CA GLY A 342 6.24 -5.39 -3.07
C GLY A 342 6.50 -4.64 -4.39
N SER A 343 7.75 -4.23 -4.62
CA SER A 343 8.23 -3.62 -5.87
C SER A 343 9.66 -4.06 -6.16
N VAL A 344 10.04 -4.16 -7.44
CA VAL A 344 11.37 -4.61 -7.86
C VAL A 344 12.03 -3.55 -8.74
N PHE A 345 13.27 -3.20 -8.40
CA PHE A 345 14.11 -2.20 -9.08
C PHE A 345 15.28 -2.89 -9.74
N LEU A 346 15.47 -2.68 -11.05
CA LEU A 346 16.39 -3.47 -11.87
C LEU A 346 17.58 -2.67 -12.35
N GLY A 347 18.77 -3.17 -12.06
CA GLY A 347 20.03 -2.56 -12.46
C GLY A 347 20.46 -1.40 -11.55
N GLN A 348 21.69 -0.94 -11.72
CA GLN A 348 22.32 0.01 -10.80
C GLN A 348 21.78 1.45 -10.87
N TYR A 349 20.97 1.80 -11.88
CA TYR A 349 20.34 3.13 -11.98
C TYR A 349 18.90 3.15 -11.46
N ALA A 350 18.31 2.02 -11.15
CA ALA A 350 16.97 1.92 -10.60
C ALA A 350 17.04 1.92 -9.06
N CYS A 351 16.82 3.08 -8.46
CA CYS A 351 16.81 3.24 -7.01
C CYS A 351 15.37 3.31 -6.46
N GLU A 352 15.21 2.99 -5.18
CA GLU A 352 13.94 3.11 -4.46
C GLU A 352 13.33 4.51 -4.62
N SER A 353 14.13 5.57 -4.42
CA SER A 353 13.67 6.95 -4.53
C SER A 353 13.04 7.29 -5.89
N ALA A 354 13.49 6.67 -7.00
CA ALA A 354 12.84 6.88 -8.29
C ALA A 354 11.41 6.33 -8.30
N GLY A 355 11.19 5.16 -7.70
CA GLY A 355 9.86 4.56 -7.54
C GLY A 355 8.99 5.35 -6.59
N ASP A 356 9.55 5.81 -5.50
CA ASP A 356 8.81 6.53 -4.45
C ASP A 356 8.29 7.89 -4.90
N TYR A 357 8.96 8.51 -5.88
CA TYR A 357 8.59 9.87 -6.28
C TYR A 357 8.09 10.00 -7.70
N ALA A 358 8.76 9.42 -8.70
CA ALA A 358 8.53 9.89 -10.06
C ALA A 358 8.51 8.83 -11.18
N SER A 359 8.94 7.58 -10.97
CA SER A 359 9.00 6.58 -12.04
C SER A 359 7.62 6.14 -12.55
N GLY A 360 6.59 6.22 -11.70
CA GLY A 360 5.22 5.87 -12.05
C GLY A 360 4.65 4.67 -11.29
N THR A 361 5.49 3.81 -10.70
CA THR A 361 5.05 2.72 -9.82
C THR A 361 4.49 3.27 -8.50
N ASN A 362 3.83 2.42 -7.71
CA ASN A 362 3.24 2.85 -6.44
C ASN A 362 4.15 2.47 -5.28
N HIS A 363 4.36 3.37 -4.35
CA HIS A 363 5.18 3.14 -3.16
C HIS A 363 4.37 2.67 -1.93
N THR A 364 3.05 2.59 -2.01
CA THR A 364 2.23 2.01 -0.94
C THR A 364 2.23 0.50 -1.11
N LEU A 365 3.18 -0.15 -0.47
CA LEU A 365 3.55 -1.54 -0.68
C LEU A 365 3.33 -2.37 0.59
N PRO A 366 3.15 -3.70 0.46
CA PRO A 366 3.08 -4.59 1.61
C PRO A 366 4.46 -4.73 2.26
N THR A 367 4.53 -4.50 3.56
CA THR A 367 5.73 -4.67 4.40
C THR A 367 5.62 -5.93 5.25
N HIS A 368 6.59 -6.17 6.11
CA HIS A 368 6.55 -7.24 7.13
C HIS A 368 6.29 -8.65 6.57
N GLY A 369 6.78 -8.91 5.34
CA GLY A 369 6.59 -10.18 4.64
C GLY A 369 5.21 -10.37 4.02
N TYR A 370 4.32 -9.41 4.13
CA TYR A 370 3.00 -9.48 3.52
C TYR A 370 3.03 -9.50 1.98
N ALA A 371 4.17 -9.17 1.36
CA ALA A 371 4.37 -9.33 -0.09
C ALA A 371 4.21 -10.78 -0.59
N THR A 372 4.17 -11.75 0.32
CA THR A 372 3.81 -13.15 0.00
C THR A 372 2.34 -13.35 -0.37
N ALA A 373 1.44 -12.43 0.00
CA ALA A 373 -0.01 -12.59 -0.17
C ALA A 373 -0.75 -11.31 -0.58
N TYR A 374 -0.13 -10.14 -0.41
CA TYR A 374 -0.73 -8.85 -0.72
C TYR A 374 0.03 -8.14 -1.82
N ASN A 375 -0.70 -7.46 -2.68
CA ASN A 375 -0.14 -6.57 -3.70
C ASN A 375 0.08 -5.17 -3.11
N GLY A 376 1.02 -4.41 -3.68
CA GLY A 376 1.04 -2.96 -3.54
C GLY A 376 -0.24 -2.32 -4.09
N VAL A 377 -0.50 -1.09 -3.71
CA VAL A 377 -1.64 -0.32 -4.23
C VAL A 377 -1.53 -0.19 -5.75
N ASN A 378 -2.60 -0.56 -6.42
CA ASN A 378 -2.74 -0.53 -7.87
C ASN A 378 -4.17 -0.13 -8.25
N LEU A 379 -4.50 -0.08 -9.53
CA LEU A 379 -5.83 0.32 -9.99
C LEU A 379 -6.93 -0.60 -9.46
N ASP A 380 -6.68 -1.91 -9.40
CA ASP A 380 -7.65 -2.89 -8.90
C ASP A 380 -7.94 -2.72 -7.40
N SER A 381 -7.03 -2.08 -6.63
CA SER A 381 -7.27 -1.77 -5.22
C SER A 381 -8.49 -0.86 -5.01
N TYR A 382 -8.84 -0.06 -6.00
CA TYR A 382 -9.98 0.87 -6.01
C TYR A 382 -11.23 0.33 -6.72
N CYS A 383 -11.18 -0.91 -7.18
CA CYS A 383 -12.24 -1.53 -7.95
C CYS A 383 -12.77 -2.80 -7.29
N ARG A 384 -14.01 -3.14 -7.63
CA ARG A 384 -14.63 -4.44 -7.33
C ARG A 384 -14.91 -5.15 -8.65
N LYS A 385 -14.61 -6.44 -8.69
CA LYS A 385 -14.98 -7.29 -9.83
C LYS A 385 -16.34 -7.92 -9.54
N ILE A 386 -17.36 -7.47 -10.25
CA ILE A 386 -18.71 -8.04 -10.15
C ILE A 386 -18.87 -9.08 -11.24
N THR A 387 -19.31 -10.27 -10.87
CA THR A 387 -19.60 -11.35 -11.81
C THR A 387 -21.01 -11.23 -12.36
N PHE A 388 -21.16 -11.49 -13.63
CA PHE A 388 -22.43 -11.56 -14.34
C PHE A 388 -22.55 -12.91 -15.00
N GLN A 389 -23.78 -13.45 -15.03
CA GLN A 389 -24.10 -14.64 -15.75
C GLN A 389 -25.43 -14.46 -16.48
N HIS A 390 -25.52 -15.03 -17.66
CA HIS A 390 -26.72 -15.05 -18.47
C HIS A 390 -26.95 -16.46 -19.02
N LEU A 391 -28.14 -16.99 -18.78
CA LEU A 391 -28.56 -18.28 -19.28
C LEU A 391 -29.75 -18.10 -20.24
N THR A 392 -29.69 -18.80 -21.37
CA THR A 392 -30.83 -18.97 -22.27
C THR A 392 -31.53 -20.29 -21.95
N GLU A 393 -32.66 -20.57 -22.62
CA GLU A 393 -33.31 -21.89 -22.53
C GLU A 393 -32.35 -23.02 -22.93
N GLU A 394 -31.53 -22.82 -23.95
CA GLU A 394 -30.51 -23.77 -24.35
C GLU A 394 -29.52 -24.02 -23.20
N GLY A 395 -29.06 -22.97 -22.52
CA GLY A 395 -28.21 -23.07 -21.35
C GLY A 395 -28.86 -23.88 -20.22
N ILE A 396 -30.16 -23.68 -19.97
CA ILE A 396 -30.92 -24.47 -18.99
C ILE A 396 -30.92 -25.95 -19.39
N ARG A 397 -31.09 -26.29 -20.68
CA ARG A 397 -31.03 -27.68 -21.16
C ARG A 397 -29.65 -28.30 -20.94
N HIS A 398 -28.58 -27.53 -21.09
CA HIS A 398 -27.20 -28.04 -20.93
C HIS A 398 -26.80 -28.27 -19.48
N ILE A 399 -27.07 -27.32 -18.57
CA ILE A 399 -26.55 -27.41 -17.20
C ILE A 399 -27.61 -27.75 -16.15
N GLY A 400 -28.92 -27.67 -16.50
CA GLY A 400 -30.00 -27.77 -15.51
C GLY A 400 -29.98 -29.06 -14.71
N ARG A 401 -29.79 -30.23 -15.38
CA ARG A 401 -29.74 -31.50 -14.68
C ARG A 401 -28.55 -31.62 -13.73
N ALA A 402 -27.40 -31.08 -14.11
CA ALA A 402 -26.24 -31.07 -13.22
C ALA A 402 -26.50 -30.24 -11.96
N VAL A 403 -27.14 -29.07 -12.11
CA VAL A 403 -27.51 -28.21 -10.97
C VAL A 403 -28.48 -28.92 -10.01
N GLU A 404 -29.51 -29.61 -10.54
CA GLU A 404 -30.44 -30.40 -9.72
C GLU A 404 -29.70 -31.46 -8.90
N LEU A 405 -28.83 -32.25 -9.54
CA LEU A 405 -28.12 -33.35 -8.89
C LEU A 405 -27.16 -32.84 -7.81
N MET A 406 -26.47 -31.75 -8.08
CA MET A 406 -25.55 -31.17 -7.12
C MET A 406 -26.29 -30.60 -5.91
N ALA A 407 -27.36 -29.83 -6.14
CA ALA A 407 -28.18 -29.27 -5.06
C ALA A 407 -28.85 -30.36 -4.21
N GLU A 408 -29.29 -31.46 -4.84
CA GLU A 408 -29.82 -32.63 -4.13
C GLU A 408 -28.77 -33.32 -3.25
N ALA A 409 -27.56 -33.50 -3.76
CA ALA A 409 -26.46 -34.09 -3.01
C ALA A 409 -26.03 -33.22 -1.81
N GLU A 410 -26.15 -31.89 -1.94
CA GLU A 410 -25.91 -30.92 -0.85
C GLU A 410 -27.14 -30.75 0.09
N GLN A 411 -28.22 -31.46 -0.16
CA GLN A 411 -29.51 -31.37 0.60
C GLN A 411 -30.11 -29.94 0.57
N LEU A 412 -29.94 -29.23 -0.53
CA LEU A 412 -30.46 -27.87 -0.75
C LEU A 412 -31.66 -27.91 -1.71
N ASP A 413 -32.81 -28.40 -1.20
CA ASP A 413 -34.03 -28.61 -1.99
C ASP A 413 -34.57 -27.34 -2.66
N ALA A 414 -34.48 -26.18 -2.01
CA ALA A 414 -34.87 -24.91 -2.61
C ALA A 414 -34.02 -24.51 -3.80
N HIS A 415 -32.68 -24.76 -3.75
CA HIS A 415 -31.77 -24.57 -4.89
C HIS A 415 -32.08 -25.51 -6.04
N LYS A 416 -32.33 -26.80 -5.74
CA LYS A 416 -32.78 -27.79 -6.73
C LYS A 416 -34.09 -27.32 -7.39
N ASN A 417 -35.11 -26.97 -6.60
CA ASN A 417 -36.41 -26.52 -7.10
C ASN A 417 -36.30 -25.27 -7.98
N ALA A 418 -35.41 -24.31 -7.63
CA ALA A 418 -35.17 -23.11 -8.45
C ALA A 418 -34.75 -23.45 -9.88
N MET A 419 -34.01 -24.55 -10.09
CA MET A 419 -33.68 -25.06 -11.42
C MET A 419 -34.76 -25.91 -12.03
N SER A 420 -35.41 -26.80 -11.26
CA SER A 420 -36.46 -27.73 -11.71
C SER A 420 -37.63 -27.01 -12.36
N VAL A 421 -38.11 -25.91 -11.77
CA VAL A 421 -39.24 -25.13 -12.32
C VAL A 421 -38.85 -24.48 -13.69
N ARG A 422 -37.60 -24.11 -13.88
CA ARG A 422 -37.11 -23.58 -15.16
C ARG A 422 -36.99 -24.67 -16.22
N ILE A 423 -36.48 -25.84 -15.84
CA ILE A 423 -36.43 -27.01 -16.74
C ILE A 423 -37.83 -27.40 -17.19
N ALA A 424 -38.82 -27.46 -16.26
CA ALA A 424 -40.20 -27.78 -16.59
C ALA A 424 -40.80 -26.78 -17.58
N LYS A 425 -40.56 -25.48 -17.39
CA LYS A 425 -41.01 -24.42 -18.29
C LYS A 425 -40.42 -24.59 -19.71
N VAL A 426 -39.12 -24.74 -19.81
CA VAL A 426 -38.38 -24.92 -21.08
C VAL A 426 -38.84 -26.18 -21.83
N ASN A 427 -39.27 -27.22 -21.13
CA ASN A 427 -39.76 -28.46 -21.72
C ASN A 427 -41.25 -28.36 -22.12
N SER A 428 -42.03 -27.45 -21.51
CA SER A 428 -43.46 -27.26 -21.83
C SER A 428 -43.67 -26.38 -23.07
N GLU A 429 -42.66 -25.66 -23.52
CA GLU A 429 -42.72 -24.75 -24.68
C GLU A 429 -42.21 -25.42 -25.98
N LYS A 430 -42.01 -26.73 -25.94
CA LYS A 430 -41.80 -27.58 -27.11
C LYS A 430 -43.11 -28.16 -27.59
#